data_88defbcb54d2407acc101b8dae686836
#
_entry.id   88defbcb54d2407acc101b8dae686836
#
_cell.length_a   1.000
_cell.length_b   1.000
_cell.length_c   1.000
_cell.angle_alpha   90.00
_cell.angle_beta   90.00
_cell.angle_gamma   90.00
#
_symmetry.space_group_name_H-M   'P 1'
#
loop_
_entity.id
_entity.type
_entity.pdbx_description
1 polymer ?
#
loop_
_entity_poly.entity_id
_entity_poly.type
_entity_poly.pdbx_seq_one_letter_code
_entity_poly.pdbx_strand_id
1 'polypeptide(L)'
;MRELASRLGLRTDPTIFFVSALCTALFVLALVLAPEPIGDAFATGRAWIVSHLGWFFILGVNVWLGFLIWAAMSRHGHIRLGPRDSRPDYTNLSWFTMLFAGGIGTVLMFWGVAEPISHFSDPPLPGVEPFTERAAQDAISIATYHLALHTWTIFALPGLAFAYFINRYDLPVRVSSVFYPLLKERIHGPWGKAIDIASILGTLFGVAVSLGLGSSQIAAGLSALFGWNDGVPLQVGILTALTAVAVVSIVAGLDKGVKLLSNLNIGMAVALMVFVLVTGSTLFLLRGMVETFGLYLSNLPRLAFWNDMLADTNPSNGDWGWQGSWTVFYWAWTVTWSPFIGLFVARISRGRTIREFVFGVLLAPSLFTLIWFSIFGWQAMEIDGIGTAARTALGAQAGSLSAAVADSVPLAMFAFFESFPFADIVQGIAVLVVAIFFATSSDSASLVVDMLCTGSPEPGPTRQRVFWGVSEGLVAAMLLILAGDLGLTALQQVITVVGLPIFLLVFAMIPSLIKGFRTEDIDHVSIGKRPGLGDL
;
A
#
# COMPACT_ATOMS: atom_id res chain seq x y z
N MET A 1 3.67 20.44 27.72
CA MET A 1 4.00 19.31 26.83
C MET A 1 5.44 18.77 27.04
N ARG A 2 6.50 19.63 27.02
CA ARG A 2 7.90 19.15 27.23
C ARG A 2 8.10 18.47 28.59
N GLU A 3 7.62 19.07 29.67
CA GLU A 3 7.71 18.47 31.00
C GLU A 3 6.94 17.14 31.11
N LEU A 4 5.76 17.05 30.50
CA LEU A 4 4.99 15.81 30.44
C LEU A 4 5.73 14.70 29.65
N ALA A 5 6.30 15.04 28.50
CA ALA A 5 7.10 14.10 27.72
C ALA A 5 8.30 13.57 28.54
N SER A 6 9.01 14.46 29.25
CA SER A 6 10.12 14.08 30.12
C SER A 6 9.66 13.19 31.29
N ARG A 7 8.57 13.52 31.98
CA ARG A 7 8.00 12.70 33.07
C ARG A 7 7.56 11.31 32.56
N LEU A 8 7.00 11.23 31.36
CA LEU A 8 6.66 9.98 30.71
C LEU A 8 7.88 9.28 30.09
N GLY A 9 9.08 9.92 30.13
CA GLY A 9 10.34 9.45 29.55
C GLY A 9 10.22 9.17 28.06
N LEU A 10 9.49 10.01 27.33
CA LEU A 10 9.38 9.98 25.88
C LEU A 10 10.56 10.72 25.23
N ARG A 11 11.06 10.20 24.12
CA ARG A 11 12.04 10.85 23.26
C ARG A 11 11.35 11.25 21.96
N THR A 12 10.74 12.45 21.93
CA THR A 12 9.88 12.88 20.83
C THR A 12 9.82 14.41 20.73
N ASP A 13 9.34 14.94 19.60
CA ASP A 13 8.80 16.30 19.59
C ASP A 13 7.44 16.28 20.32
N PRO A 14 7.32 16.97 21.46
CA PRO A 14 6.12 16.88 22.28
C PRO A 14 4.86 17.37 21.55
N THR A 15 4.98 18.35 20.65
CA THR A 15 3.83 18.88 19.91
C THR A 15 3.34 17.84 18.90
N ILE A 16 4.25 17.26 18.13
CA ILE A 16 3.91 16.26 17.12
C ILE A 16 3.25 15.05 17.81
N PHE A 17 3.88 14.49 18.85
CA PHE A 17 3.37 13.31 19.53
C PHE A 17 2.01 13.56 20.18
N PHE A 18 1.89 14.58 21.05
CA PHE A 18 0.65 14.78 21.81
C PHE A 18 -0.51 15.26 20.95
N VAL A 19 -0.27 16.05 19.89
CA VAL A 19 -1.35 16.46 19.00
C VAL A 19 -1.83 15.28 18.16
N SER A 20 -0.92 14.46 17.61
CA SER A 20 -1.31 13.24 16.88
C SER A 20 -2.06 12.26 17.78
N ALA A 21 -1.57 12.03 19.01
CA ALA A 21 -2.25 11.17 19.98
C ALA A 21 -3.64 11.71 20.37
N LEU A 22 -3.77 13.03 20.57
CA LEU A 22 -5.06 13.66 20.86
C LEU A 22 -6.03 13.55 19.68
N CYS A 23 -5.58 13.80 18.46
CA CYS A 23 -6.42 13.64 17.27
C CYS A 23 -6.91 12.18 17.12
N THR A 24 -6.02 11.21 17.35
CA THR A 24 -6.39 9.77 17.34
C THR A 24 -7.41 9.45 18.44
N ALA A 25 -7.18 9.93 19.67
CA ALA A 25 -8.12 9.70 20.79
C ALA A 25 -9.48 10.36 20.54
N LEU A 26 -9.50 11.58 20.02
CA LEU A 26 -10.75 12.29 19.67
C LEU A 26 -11.50 11.57 18.53
N PHE A 27 -10.79 11.06 17.56
CA PHE A 27 -11.40 10.26 16.48
C PHE A 27 -12.06 8.99 17.03
N VAL A 28 -11.33 8.21 17.84
CA VAL A 28 -11.87 7.01 18.48
C VAL A 28 -13.08 7.35 19.36
N LEU A 29 -12.99 8.41 20.15
CA LEU A 29 -14.10 8.88 20.98
C LEU A 29 -15.33 9.28 20.13
N ALA A 30 -15.11 9.97 19.02
CA ALA A 30 -16.18 10.36 18.11
C ALA A 30 -16.87 9.14 17.49
N LEU A 31 -16.13 8.09 17.11
CA LEU A 31 -16.69 6.82 16.62
C LEU A 31 -17.53 6.10 17.69
N VAL A 32 -17.12 6.17 18.96
CA VAL A 32 -17.88 5.56 20.07
C VAL A 32 -19.18 6.32 20.35
N LEU A 33 -19.12 7.67 20.35
CA LEU A 33 -20.24 8.52 20.73
C LEU A 33 -21.24 8.79 19.61
N ALA A 34 -20.79 8.79 18.35
CA ALA A 34 -21.57 9.21 17.20
C ALA A 34 -21.16 8.43 15.93
N PRO A 35 -21.30 7.08 15.91
CA PRO A 35 -20.83 6.25 14.79
C PRO A 35 -21.52 6.62 13.46
N GLU A 36 -22.85 6.75 13.46
CA GLU A 36 -23.61 7.07 12.24
C GLU A 36 -23.24 8.45 11.65
N PRO A 37 -23.24 9.58 12.39
CA PRO A 37 -22.82 10.87 11.84
C PRO A 37 -21.39 10.88 11.31
N ILE A 38 -20.49 10.13 11.93
CA ILE A 38 -19.09 10.02 11.45
C ILE A 38 -19.04 9.19 10.17
N GLY A 39 -19.76 8.06 10.10
CA GLY A 39 -19.91 7.26 8.88
C GLY A 39 -20.45 8.09 7.71
N ASP A 40 -21.54 8.81 7.93
CA ASP A 40 -22.15 9.70 6.93
C ASP A 40 -21.20 10.82 6.47
N ALA A 41 -20.41 11.38 7.38
CA ALA A 41 -19.42 12.38 7.04
C ALA A 41 -18.32 11.81 6.13
N PHE A 42 -17.85 10.59 6.39
CA PHE A 42 -16.87 9.92 5.52
C PHE A 42 -17.49 9.52 4.17
N ALA A 43 -18.72 9.03 4.15
CA ALA A 43 -19.44 8.71 2.91
C ALA A 43 -19.59 9.96 2.04
N THR A 44 -20.08 11.06 2.62
CA THR A 44 -20.22 12.36 1.93
C THR A 44 -18.88 12.91 1.47
N GLY A 45 -17.85 12.85 2.32
CA GLY A 45 -16.50 13.30 1.99
C GLY A 45 -15.89 12.50 0.83
N ARG A 46 -16.02 11.15 0.84
CA ARG A 46 -15.60 10.30 -0.27
C ARG A 46 -16.34 10.67 -1.55
N ALA A 47 -17.66 10.78 -1.47
CA ALA A 47 -18.49 11.12 -2.60
C ALA A 47 -18.05 12.44 -3.25
N TRP A 48 -17.83 13.47 -2.44
CA TRP A 48 -17.34 14.76 -2.92
C TRP A 48 -15.93 14.66 -3.55
N ILE A 49 -14.99 13.94 -2.91
CA ILE A 49 -13.62 13.77 -3.42
C ILE A 49 -13.64 13.06 -4.77
N VAL A 50 -14.37 11.97 -4.88
CA VAL A 50 -14.43 11.18 -6.12
C VAL A 50 -15.03 11.99 -7.25
N SER A 51 -16.16 12.68 -7.02
CA SER A 51 -16.84 13.46 -8.07
C SER A 51 -16.07 14.72 -8.50
N HIS A 52 -15.32 15.37 -7.59
CA HIS A 52 -14.65 16.63 -7.91
C HIS A 52 -13.14 16.49 -8.13
N LEU A 53 -12.49 15.52 -7.48
CA LEU A 53 -11.03 15.36 -7.48
C LEU A 53 -10.57 13.99 -8.00
N GLY A 54 -11.47 13.09 -8.43
CA GLY A 54 -11.09 11.78 -8.98
C GLY A 54 -10.10 11.90 -10.13
N TRP A 55 -10.36 12.83 -11.07
CA TRP A 55 -9.45 13.15 -12.16
C TRP A 55 -8.06 13.60 -11.70
N PHE A 56 -7.99 14.29 -10.55
CA PHE A 56 -6.71 14.77 -9.99
C PHE A 56 -5.87 13.62 -9.42
N PHE A 57 -6.49 12.62 -8.77
CA PHE A 57 -5.79 11.41 -8.34
C PHE A 57 -5.22 10.66 -9.54
N ILE A 58 -6.01 10.46 -10.59
CA ILE A 58 -5.58 9.74 -11.80
C ILE A 58 -4.43 10.49 -12.49
N LEU A 59 -4.61 11.77 -12.78
CA LEU A 59 -3.58 12.59 -13.42
C LEU A 59 -2.33 12.73 -12.53
N GLY A 60 -2.52 12.88 -11.22
CA GLY A 60 -1.42 13.12 -10.28
C GLY A 60 -0.40 12.00 -10.28
N VAL A 61 -0.83 10.74 -10.22
CA VAL A 61 0.09 9.59 -10.26
C VAL A 61 0.85 9.53 -11.59
N ASN A 62 0.20 9.87 -12.71
CA ASN A 62 0.88 9.96 -14.01
C ASN A 62 1.94 11.08 -14.04
N VAL A 63 1.63 12.23 -13.44
CA VAL A 63 2.60 13.33 -13.30
C VAL A 63 3.79 12.89 -12.44
N TRP A 64 3.54 12.14 -11.36
CA TRP A 64 4.62 11.60 -10.51
C TRP A 64 5.50 10.61 -11.26
N LEU A 65 4.89 9.71 -12.03
CA LEU A 65 5.63 8.76 -12.88
C LEU A 65 6.49 9.50 -13.92
N GLY A 66 5.91 10.47 -14.62
CA GLY A 66 6.63 11.30 -15.58
C GLY A 66 7.79 12.05 -14.95
N PHE A 67 7.59 12.62 -13.73
CA PHE A 67 8.65 13.30 -12.98
C PHE A 67 9.77 12.33 -12.57
N LEU A 68 9.46 11.13 -12.07
CA LEU A 68 10.45 10.13 -11.69
C LEU A 68 11.29 9.68 -12.90
N ILE A 69 10.64 9.41 -14.04
CA ILE A 69 11.35 9.07 -15.29
C ILE A 69 12.24 10.22 -15.73
N TRP A 70 11.72 11.46 -15.70
CA TRP A 70 12.53 12.63 -16.01
C TRP A 70 13.74 12.77 -15.07
N ALA A 71 13.57 12.61 -13.76
CA ALA A 71 14.66 12.70 -12.79
C ALA A 71 15.73 11.64 -13.06
N ALA A 72 15.32 10.39 -13.35
CA ALA A 72 16.25 9.29 -13.64
C ALA A 72 17.01 9.47 -14.98
N MET A 73 16.33 9.97 -16.02
CA MET A 73 16.92 10.09 -17.36
C MET A 73 17.70 11.40 -17.58
N SER A 74 17.45 12.42 -16.76
CA SER A 74 18.16 13.70 -16.80
C SER A 74 19.59 13.59 -16.22
N ARG A 75 20.33 14.69 -16.27
CA ARG A 75 21.63 14.83 -15.60
C ARG A 75 21.56 14.57 -14.09
N HIS A 76 20.40 14.76 -13.45
CA HIS A 76 20.18 14.51 -12.04
C HIS A 76 20.19 13.02 -11.68
N GLY A 77 19.99 12.14 -12.66
CA GLY A 77 20.01 10.69 -12.46
C GLY A 77 21.32 10.13 -11.87
N HIS A 78 22.42 10.87 -11.97
CA HIS A 78 23.73 10.50 -11.41
C HIS A 78 23.92 10.93 -9.94
N ILE A 79 23.02 11.78 -9.38
CA ILE A 79 23.09 12.22 -7.99
C ILE A 79 22.96 11.00 -7.08
N ARG A 80 23.87 10.87 -6.08
CA ARG A 80 23.82 9.79 -5.09
C ARG A 80 22.92 10.16 -3.93
N LEU A 81 22.13 9.21 -3.49
CA LEU A 81 21.22 9.30 -2.35
C LEU A 81 21.98 9.03 -1.05
N GLY A 82 22.84 9.95 -0.69
CA GLY A 82 23.78 9.92 0.43
C GLY A 82 24.94 10.87 0.21
N PRO A 83 26.00 10.83 1.02
CA PRO A 83 27.25 11.52 0.75
C PRO A 83 27.76 11.26 -0.67
N ARG A 84 28.50 12.20 -1.25
CA ARG A 84 28.91 12.13 -2.69
C ARG A 84 29.73 10.89 -3.02
N ASP A 85 30.51 10.40 -2.09
CA ASP A 85 31.40 9.23 -2.17
C ASP A 85 30.79 7.94 -1.65
N SER A 86 29.52 7.98 -1.18
CA SER A 86 28.84 6.82 -0.62
C SER A 86 28.65 5.71 -1.65
N ARG A 87 28.77 4.46 -1.17
CA ARG A 87 28.44 3.25 -1.95
C ARG A 87 27.12 2.68 -1.43
N PRO A 88 26.41 1.90 -2.24
CA PRO A 88 25.21 1.20 -1.78
C PRO A 88 25.50 0.33 -0.56
N ASP A 89 24.67 0.45 0.50
CA ASP A 89 24.79 -0.32 1.73
C ASP A 89 24.43 -1.81 1.53
N TYR A 90 23.67 -2.12 0.45
CA TYR A 90 23.20 -3.46 0.12
C TYR A 90 23.55 -3.86 -1.31
N THR A 91 23.81 -5.15 -1.52
CA THR A 91 23.94 -5.71 -2.87
C THR A 91 22.61 -5.57 -3.65
N ASN A 92 22.66 -5.62 -4.98
CA ASN A 92 21.45 -5.50 -5.80
C ASN A 92 20.41 -6.57 -5.43
N LEU A 93 20.83 -7.83 -5.26
CA LEU A 93 19.91 -8.91 -4.92
C LEU A 93 19.23 -8.67 -3.57
N SER A 94 20.00 -8.31 -2.52
CA SER A 94 19.44 -8.00 -1.20
C SER A 94 18.49 -6.81 -1.25
N TRP A 95 18.83 -5.78 -2.02
CA TRP A 95 18.00 -4.60 -2.17
C TRP A 95 16.67 -4.90 -2.86
N PHE A 96 16.68 -5.65 -3.97
CA PHE A 96 15.47 -6.08 -4.66
C PHE A 96 14.58 -6.97 -3.77
N THR A 97 15.18 -7.90 -3.02
CA THR A 97 14.44 -8.73 -2.06
C THR A 97 13.78 -7.89 -0.97
N MET A 98 14.48 -6.87 -0.44
CA MET A 98 13.91 -5.98 0.58
C MET A 98 12.80 -5.07 0.01
N LEU A 99 12.93 -4.56 -1.21
CA LEU A 99 11.87 -3.80 -1.88
C LEU A 99 10.58 -4.63 -1.98
N PHE A 100 10.72 -5.88 -2.37
CA PHE A 100 9.61 -6.80 -2.45
C PHE A 100 8.97 -7.08 -1.08
N ALA A 101 9.79 -7.32 -0.05
CA ALA A 101 9.33 -7.62 1.31
C ALA A 101 8.56 -6.45 1.97
N GLY A 102 8.81 -5.22 1.53
CA GLY A 102 8.45 -4.01 2.29
C GLY A 102 7.03 -3.50 2.11
N GLY A 103 6.19 -4.01 1.20
CA GLY A 103 4.94 -3.29 1.05
C GLY A 103 3.82 -3.90 0.21
N ILE A 104 4.03 -4.96 -0.56
CA ILE A 104 2.99 -5.40 -1.50
C ILE A 104 2.39 -6.77 -1.16
N GLY A 105 3.02 -7.55 -0.28
CA GLY A 105 2.59 -8.92 0.00
C GLY A 105 1.16 -9.04 0.53
N THR A 106 0.75 -8.16 1.45
CA THR A 106 -0.61 -8.13 1.99
C THR A 106 -1.65 -7.83 0.91
N VAL A 107 -1.34 -6.85 0.06
CA VAL A 107 -2.23 -6.41 -1.02
C VAL A 107 -2.41 -7.50 -2.07
N LEU A 108 -1.33 -8.20 -2.44
CA LEU A 108 -1.38 -9.31 -3.40
C LEU A 108 -2.14 -10.52 -2.86
N MET A 109 -2.01 -10.84 -1.56
CA MET A 109 -2.79 -11.90 -0.94
C MET A 109 -4.29 -11.56 -0.87
N PHE A 110 -4.65 -10.30 -0.74
CA PHE A 110 -6.04 -9.87 -0.69
C PHE A 110 -6.66 -9.77 -2.09
N TRP A 111 -5.99 -9.07 -2.99
CA TRP A 111 -6.53 -8.71 -4.30
C TRP A 111 -6.10 -9.62 -5.46
N GLY A 112 -5.14 -10.52 -5.24
CA GLY A 112 -4.55 -11.34 -6.29
C GLY A 112 -5.52 -12.25 -7.04
N VAL A 113 -6.61 -12.64 -6.38
CA VAL A 113 -7.74 -13.38 -6.96
C VAL A 113 -8.97 -12.48 -7.10
N ALA A 114 -9.27 -11.72 -6.05
CA ALA A 114 -10.49 -10.94 -5.96
C ALA A 114 -10.63 -9.91 -7.08
N GLU A 115 -9.60 -9.14 -7.37
CA GLU A 115 -9.66 -8.07 -8.37
C GLU A 115 -9.82 -8.60 -9.80
N PRO A 116 -8.99 -9.58 -10.29
CA PRO A 116 -9.22 -10.16 -11.60
C PRO A 116 -10.61 -10.76 -11.77
N ILE A 117 -11.13 -11.46 -10.78
CA ILE A 117 -12.48 -12.06 -10.82
C ILE A 117 -13.56 -10.97 -10.83
N SER A 118 -13.43 -9.90 -10.03
CA SER A 118 -14.39 -8.80 -10.04
C SER A 118 -14.51 -8.16 -11.41
N HIS A 119 -13.39 -7.87 -12.08
CA HIS A 119 -13.42 -7.26 -13.41
C HIS A 119 -13.74 -8.24 -14.55
N PHE A 120 -13.56 -9.53 -14.31
CA PHE A 120 -13.94 -10.58 -15.25
C PHE A 120 -15.45 -10.83 -15.25
N SER A 121 -16.06 -10.84 -14.07
CA SER A 121 -17.51 -11.05 -13.88
C SER A 121 -18.34 -9.77 -14.08
N ASP A 122 -17.76 -8.59 -13.84
CA ASP A 122 -18.39 -7.28 -14.04
C ASP A 122 -17.39 -6.32 -14.72
N PRO A 123 -17.21 -6.46 -16.06
CA PRO A 123 -16.22 -5.66 -16.78
C PRO A 123 -16.58 -4.17 -16.80
N PRO A 124 -15.65 -3.28 -16.39
CA PRO A 124 -15.94 -1.84 -16.33
C PRO A 124 -15.87 -1.13 -17.68
N LEU A 125 -15.26 -1.76 -18.69
CA LEU A 125 -15.05 -1.14 -19.99
C LEU A 125 -16.29 -1.31 -20.89
N PRO A 126 -16.76 -0.24 -21.56
CA PRO A 126 -17.96 -0.29 -22.38
C PRO A 126 -17.89 -1.35 -23.49
N GLY A 127 -18.97 -2.11 -23.64
CA GLY A 127 -19.12 -3.10 -24.71
C GLY A 127 -18.34 -4.41 -24.49
N VAL A 128 -17.86 -4.63 -23.26
CA VAL A 128 -17.22 -5.90 -22.87
C VAL A 128 -18.23 -6.76 -22.12
N GLU A 129 -18.52 -7.95 -22.66
CA GLU A 129 -19.42 -8.90 -22.03
C GLU A 129 -18.71 -9.70 -20.94
N PRO A 130 -19.35 -9.96 -19.77
CA PRO A 130 -18.79 -10.77 -18.69
C PRO A 130 -18.36 -12.17 -19.16
N PHE A 131 -17.34 -12.71 -18.52
CA PHE A 131 -16.82 -14.08 -18.72
C PHE A 131 -16.29 -14.38 -20.13
N THR A 132 -16.03 -13.37 -20.92
CA THR A 132 -15.42 -13.50 -22.25
C THR A 132 -13.90 -13.46 -22.18
N GLU A 133 -13.23 -13.91 -23.25
CA GLU A 133 -11.77 -13.76 -23.38
C GLU A 133 -11.34 -12.28 -23.26
N ARG A 134 -12.15 -11.37 -23.83
CA ARG A 134 -11.90 -9.93 -23.74
C ARG A 134 -12.01 -9.42 -22.30
N ALA A 135 -13.03 -9.86 -21.56
CA ALA A 135 -13.17 -9.52 -20.15
C ALA A 135 -11.97 -10.00 -19.33
N ALA A 136 -11.46 -11.20 -19.59
CA ALA A 136 -10.28 -11.74 -18.92
C ALA A 136 -9.01 -10.94 -19.20
N GLN A 137 -8.78 -10.53 -20.46
CA GLN A 137 -7.65 -9.69 -20.85
C GLN A 137 -7.71 -8.30 -20.23
N ASP A 138 -8.90 -7.68 -20.20
CA ASP A 138 -9.09 -6.38 -19.57
C ASP A 138 -8.95 -6.48 -18.04
N ALA A 139 -9.47 -7.52 -17.40
CA ALA A 139 -9.34 -7.76 -15.96
C ALA A 139 -7.88 -7.86 -15.50
N ILE A 140 -7.05 -8.65 -16.19
CA ILE A 140 -5.61 -8.76 -15.93
C ILE A 140 -4.91 -7.41 -16.16
N SER A 141 -5.27 -6.70 -17.22
CA SER A 141 -4.68 -5.39 -17.52
C SER A 141 -4.98 -4.37 -16.42
N ILE A 142 -6.21 -4.34 -15.92
CA ILE A 142 -6.66 -3.44 -14.85
C ILE A 142 -5.96 -3.80 -13.53
N ALA A 143 -5.98 -5.04 -13.11
CA ALA A 143 -5.36 -5.48 -11.86
C ALA A 143 -3.85 -5.20 -11.85
N THR A 144 -3.15 -5.46 -12.96
CA THR A 144 -1.73 -5.13 -13.09
C THR A 144 -1.47 -3.62 -13.16
N TYR A 145 -2.37 -2.84 -13.78
CA TYR A 145 -2.30 -1.37 -13.77
C TYR A 145 -2.36 -0.83 -12.34
N HIS A 146 -3.29 -1.30 -11.53
CA HIS A 146 -3.45 -0.84 -10.14
C HIS A 146 -2.25 -1.18 -9.27
N LEU A 147 -1.68 -2.38 -9.36
CA LEU A 147 -0.74 -2.90 -8.36
C LEU A 147 0.72 -3.04 -8.83
N ALA A 148 1.04 -2.65 -10.08
CA ALA A 148 2.41 -2.62 -10.58
C ALA A 148 2.99 -1.20 -10.59
N LEU A 149 3.32 -0.66 -11.75
CA LEU A 149 4.10 0.57 -11.93
C LEU A 149 3.51 1.79 -11.20
N HIS A 150 2.19 1.97 -11.25
CA HIS A 150 1.52 3.14 -10.66
C HIS A 150 1.55 3.11 -9.13
N THR A 151 1.27 1.98 -8.50
CA THR A 151 1.41 1.82 -7.04
C THR A 151 2.86 2.09 -6.60
N TRP A 152 3.84 1.55 -7.31
CA TRP A 152 5.24 1.78 -6.98
C TRP A 152 5.70 3.21 -7.26
N THR A 153 5.05 3.92 -8.17
CA THR A 153 5.23 5.36 -8.36
C THR A 153 4.84 6.15 -7.11
N ILE A 154 3.71 5.78 -6.47
CA ILE A 154 3.22 6.43 -5.24
C ILE A 154 4.21 6.26 -4.08
N PHE A 155 4.92 5.14 -4.02
CA PHE A 155 5.97 4.91 -3.02
C PHE A 155 7.32 5.50 -3.42
N ALA A 156 7.67 5.46 -4.70
CA ALA A 156 8.96 5.89 -5.20
C ALA A 156 9.17 7.40 -5.07
N LEU A 157 8.15 8.22 -5.28
CA LEU A 157 8.30 9.68 -5.20
C LEU A 157 8.63 10.14 -3.78
N PRO A 158 7.87 9.80 -2.73
CA PRO A 158 8.27 10.11 -1.35
C PRO A 158 9.59 9.43 -0.97
N GLY A 159 9.82 8.19 -1.40
CA GLY A 159 11.08 7.48 -1.16
C GLY A 159 12.29 8.22 -1.72
N LEU A 160 12.20 8.73 -2.94
CA LEU A 160 13.23 9.57 -3.54
C LEU A 160 13.43 10.86 -2.74
N ALA A 161 12.34 11.52 -2.35
CA ALA A 161 12.39 12.76 -1.59
C ALA A 161 13.06 12.56 -0.22
N PHE A 162 12.67 11.52 0.52
CA PHE A 162 13.31 11.17 1.80
C PHE A 162 14.79 10.79 1.62
N ALA A 163 15.11 9.94 0.65
CA ALA A 163 16.49 9.56 0.39
C ALA A 163 17.36 10.77 0.01
N TYR A 164 16.81 11.69 -0.76
CA TYR A 164 17.52 12.91 -1.16
C TYR A 164 17.71 13.86 0.02
N PHE A 165 16.66 14.22 0.76
CA PHE A 165 16.77 15.24 1.80
C PHE A 165 17.32 14.69 3.13
N ILE A 166 16.99 13.46 3.51
CA ILE A 166 17.44 12.87 4.77
C ILE A 166 18.84 12.27 4.63
N ASN A 167 19.05 11.36 3.65
CA ASN A 167 20.32 10.66 3.55
C ASN A 167 21.45 11.54 3.00
N ARG A 168 21.14 12.48 2.07
CA ARG A 168 22.14 13.33 1.44
C ARG A 168 22.43 14.60 2.21
N TYR A 169 21.40 15.26 2.76
CA TYR A 169 21.53 16.54 3.47
C TYR A 169 21.49 16.40 4.99
N ASP A 170 21.29 15.19 5.50
CA ASP A 170 21.27 14.90 6.95
C ASP A 170 20.16 15.65 7.72
N LEU A 171 19.02 15.88 7.05
CA LEU A 171 17.86 16.50 7.67
C LEU A 171 17.15 15.49 8.60
N PRO A 172 16.37 15.95 9.58
CA PRO A 172 15.61 15.08 10.48
C PRO A 172 14.75 14.06 9.72
N VAL A 173 14.51 12.89 10.31
CA VAL A 173 13.65 11.85 9.74
C VAL A 173 12.19 12.26 9.92
N ARG A 174 11.75 13.21 9.08
CA ARG A 174 10.40 13.79 9.08
C ARG A 174 9.94 14.09 7.66
N VAL A 175 8.63 14.06 7.47
CA VAL A 175 8.06 14.43 6.16
C VAL A 175 8.28 15.92 5.87
N SER A 176 8.21 16.78 6.90
CA SER A 176 8.49 18.21 6.79
C SER A 176 9.88 18.51 6.24
N SER A 177 10.88 17.66 6.49
CA SER A 177 12.26 17.81 6.01
C SER A 177 12.35 17.87 4.47
N VAL A 178 11.45 17.17 3.79
CA VAL A 178 11.37 17.20 2.31
C VAL A 178 11.07 18.61 1.79
N PHE A 179 10.40 19.42 2.57
CA PHE A 179 10.00 20.78 2.20
C PHE A 179 11.01 21.86 2.59
N TYR A 180 12.20 21.49 3.08
CA TYR A 180 13.24 22.46 3.45
C TYR A 180 13.55 23.48 2.35
N PRO A 181 13.70 23.12 1.06
CA PRO A 181 13.95 24.10 0.00
C PRO A 181 12.85 25.17 -0.12
N LEU A 182 11.61 24.83 0.21
CA LEU A 182 10.45 25.71 0.10
C LEU A 182 10.19 26.51 1.39
N LEU A 183 10.30 25.84 2.54
CA LEU A 183 9.92 26.37 3.85
C LEU A 183 11.11 26.87 4.69
N LYS A 184 12.35 26.46 4.35
CA LYS A 184 13.57 26.73 5.13
C LYS A 184 13.37 26.36 6.61
N GLU A 185 13.82 27.18 7.54
CA GLU A 185 13.70 26.93 8.99
C GLU A 185 12.25 26.79 9.49
N ARG A 186 11.25 27.14 8.68
CA ARG A 186 9.84 26.95 9.02
C ARG A 186 9.42 25.48 9.12
N ILE A 187 10.25 24.55 8.60
CA ILE A 187 10.03 23.11 8.83
C ILE A 187 10.05 22.74 10.31
N HIS A 188 10.76 23.49 11.15
CA HIS A 188 10.79 23.31 12.60
C HIS A 188 9.65 24.03 13.33
N GLY A 189 8.91 24.90 12.62
CA GLY A 189 7.80 25.68 13.12
C GLY A 189 6.43 24.99 12.98
N PRO A 190 5.33 25.74 13.17
CA PRO A 190 3.97 25.18 13.11
C PRO A 190 3.64 24.48 11.78
N TRP A 191 4.10 25.03 10.66
CA TRP A 191 3.85 24.46 9.33
C TRP A 191 4.49 23.07 9.15
N GLY A 192 5.78 22.93 9.57
CA GLY A 192 6.44 21.63 9.52
C GLY A 192 5.76 20.62 10.44
N LYS A 193 5.39 21.02 11.65
CA LYS A 193 4.68 20.15 12.59
C LYS A 193 3.31 19.73 12.08
N ALA A 194 2.58 20.61 11.40
CA ALA A 194 1.30 20.27 10.78
C ALA A 194 1.46 19.20 9.67
N ILE A 195 2.50 19.34 8.83
CA ILE A 195 2.85 18.34 7.82
C ILE A 195 3.16 16.99 8.47
N ASP A 196 3.99 16.98 9.52
CA ASP A 196 4.38 15.75 10.21
C ASP A 196 3.19 15.08 10.91
N ILE A 197 2.33 15.84 11.58
CA ILE A 197 1.10 15.36 12.22
C ILE A 197 0.15 14.76 11.17
N ALA A 198 -0.10 15.45 10.07
CA ALA A 198 -0.94 14.93 8.97
C ALA A 198 -0.39 13.63 8.42
N SER A 199 0.93 13.52 8.25
CA SER A 199 1.58 12.31 7.74
C SER A 199 1.52 11.14 8.72
N ILE A 200 1.66 11.40 10.03
CA ILE A 200 1.50 10.39 11.09
C ILE A 200 0.07 9.87 11.10
N LEU A 201 -0.92 10.76 11.08
CA LEU A 201 -2.33 10.36 11.04
C LEU A 201 -2.65 9.59 9.75
N GLY A 202 -2.18 10.07 8.58
CA GLY A 202 -2.34 9.36 7.31
C GLY A 202 -1.79 7.95 7.37
N THR A 203 -0.56 7.77 7.88
CA THR A 203 0.06 6.45 8.05
C THR A 203 -0.73 5.57 9.01
N LEU A 204 -1.13 6.10 10.16
CA LEU A 204 -1.89 5.37 11.18
C LEU A 204 -3.23 4.86 10.61
N PHE A 205 -3.98 5.70 9.90
CA PHE A 205 -5.23 5.30 9.26
C PHE A 205 -5.01 4.30 8.12
N GLY A 206 -3.98 4.52 7.29
CA GLY A 206 -3.63 3.58 6.22
C GLY A 206 -3.35 2.17 6.74
N VAL A 207 -2.53 2.07 7.79
CA VAL A 207 -2.22 0.80 8.46
C VAL A 207 -3.46 0.21 9.12
N ALA A 208 -4.27 1.03 9.81
CA ALA A 208 -5.49 0.58 10.47
C ALA A 208 -6.51 -0.01 9.47
N VAL A 209 -6.73 0.63 8.32
CA VAL A 209 -7.59 0.09 7.24
C VAL A 209 -7.04 -1.23 6.73
N SER A 210 -5.74 -1.35 6.53
CA SER A 210 -5.12 -2.58 6.09
C SER A 210 -5.24 -3.70 7.12
N LEU A 211 -5.04 -3.41 8.41
CA LEU A 211 -5.27 -4.37 9.49
C LEU A 211 -6.74 -4.83 9.53
N GLY A 212 -7.68 -3.93 9.25
CA GLY A 212 -9.10 -4.25 9.09
C GLY A 212 -9.35 -5.25 7.96
N LEU A 213 -8.81 -4.96 6.76
CA LEU A 213 -8.92 -5.86 5.60
C LEU A 213 -8.27 -7.22 5.88
N GLY A 214 -7.09 -7.23 6.50
CA GLY A 214 -6.39 -8.47 6.84
C GLY A 214 -7.11 -9.32 7.87
N SER A 215 -7.69 -8.70 8.90
CA SER A 215 -8.47 -9.44 9.88
C SER A 215 -9.74 -10.03 9.28
N SER A 216 -10.39 -9.31 8.35
CA SER A 216 -11.52 -9.84 7.58
C SER A 216 -11.11 -11.02 6.71
N GLN A 217 -9.96 -10.94 6.03
CA GLN A 217 -9.43 -12.04 5.21
C GLN A 217 -9.08 -13.27 6.07
N ILE A 218 -8.42 -13.08 7.21
CA ILE A 218 -8.13 -14.19 8.13
C ILE A 218 -9.43 -14.81 8.66
N ALA A 219 -10.44 -14.00 9.01
CA ALA A 219 -11.74 -14.48 9.48
C ALA A 219 -12.43 -15.32 8.41
N ALA A 220 -12.44 -14.86 7.14
CA ALA A 220 -12.96 -15.62 6.01
C ALA A 220 -12.21 -16.97 5.82
N GLY A 221 -10.88 -16.97 5.97
CA GLY A 221 -10.09 -18.20 5.91
C GLY A 221 -10.40 -19.19 7.06
N LEU A 222 -10.59 -18.68 8.27
CA LEU A 222 -11.00 -19.52 9.42
C LEU A 222 -12.44 -20.03 9.26
N SER A 223 -13.32 -19.22 8.65
CA SER A 223 -14.67 -19.64 8.27
C SER A 223 -14.63 -20.78 7.26
N ALA A 224 -13.83 -20.66 6.22
CA ALA A 224 -13.67 -21.71 5.20
C ALA A 224 -13.12 -23.01 5.79
N LEU A 225 -12.11 -22.94 6.68
CA LEU A 225 -11.46 -24.11 7.28
C LEU A 225 -12.27 -24.78 8.39
N PHE A 226 -12.93 -24.02 9.24
CA PHE A 226 -13.53 -24.51 10.49
C PHE A 226 -15.03 -24.24 10.61
N GLY A 227 -15.64 -23.58 9.64
CA GLY A 227 -17.05 -23.19 9.68
C GLY A 227 -17.37 -22.13 10.75
N TRP A 228 -16.38 -21.30 11.15
CA TRP A 228 -16.60 -20.24 12.13
C TRP A 228 -17.37 -19.08 11.47
N ASN A 229 -18.16 -18.36 12.28
CA ASN A 229 -18.79 -17.13 11.81
C ASN A 229 -17.74 -16.04 11.67
N ASP A 230 -17.53 -15.51 10.45
CA ASP A 230 -16.52 -14.51 10.09
C ASP A 230 -16.94 -13.06 10.37
N GLY A 231 -18.02 -12.85 11.13
CA GLY A 231 -18.52 -11.54 11.50
C GLY A 231 -17.54 -10.69 12.33
N VAL A 232 -17.94 -9.45 12.59
CA VAL A 232 -17.16 -8.44 13.31
C VAL A 232 -16.51 -8.94 14.62
N PRO A 233 -17.19 -9.76 15.47
CA PRO A 233 -16.56 -10.25 16.70
C PRO A 233 -15.31 -11.09 16.46
N LEU A 234 -15.31 -11.98 15.45
CA LEU A 234 -14.13 -12.78 15.09
C LEU A 234 -13.04 -11.89 14.52
N GLN A 235 -13.38 -10.95 13.63
CA GLN A 235 -12.43 -10.02 13.03
C GLN A 235 -11.72 -9.16 14.09
N VAL A 236 -12.46 -8.62 15.06
CA VAL A 236 -11.90 -7.85 16.19
C VAL A 236 -11.04 -8.74 17.10
N GLY A 237 -11.43 -9.99 17.32
CA GLY A 237 -10.63 -10.97 18.06
C GLY A 237 -9.29 -11.25 17.40
N ILE A 238 -9.29 -11.49 16.07
CA ILE A 238 -8.09 -11.69 15.26
C ILE A 238 -7.20 -10.44 15.30
N LEU A 239 -7.78 -9.26 15.07
CA LEU A 239 -7.07 -8.01 15.12
C LEU A 239 -6.39 -7.76 16.48
N THR A 240 -7.10 -8.08 17.57
CA THR A 240 -6.56 -8.00 18.94
C THR A 240 -5.36 -8.94 19.10
N ALA A 241 -5.46 -10.16 18.60
CA ALA A 241 -4.36 -11.13 18.63
C ALA A 241 -3.15 -10.64 17.79
N LEU A 242 -3.38 -10.14 16.58
CA LEU A 242 -2.31 -9.59 15.73
C LEU A 242 -1.62 -8.39 16.40
N THR A 243 -2.40 -7.48 16.98
CA THR A 243 -1.88 -6.33 17.73
C THR A 243 -1.06 -6.79 18.94
N ALA A 244 -1.52 -7.78 19.67
CA ALA A 244 -0.78 -8.34 20.80
C ALA A 244 0.55 -8.96 20.35
N VAL A 245 0.59 -9.69 19.25
CA VAL A 245 1.82 -10.25 18.66
C VAL A 245 2.79 -9.13 18.27
N ALA A 246 2.32 -8.08 17.60
CA ALA A 246 3.15 -6.93 17.26
C ALA A 246 3.71 -6.22 18.52
N VAL A 247 2.89 -6.00 19.53
CA VAL A 247 3.31 -5.41 20.82
C VAL A 247 4.36 -6.29 21.53
N VAL A 248 4.17 -7.59 21.58
CA VAL A 248 5.15 -8.53 22.14
C VAL A 248 6.48 -8.45 21.39
N SER A 249 6.44 -8.39 20.05
CA SER A 249 7.63 -8.19 19.21
C SER A 249 8.37 -6.90 19.56
N ILE A 250 7.64 -5.78 19.66
CA ILE A 250 8.20 -4.47 20.04
C ILE A 250 8.87 -4.51 21.43
N VAL A 251 8.20 -5.10 22.42
CA VAL A 251 8.69 -5.15 23.82
C VAL A 251 9.91 -6.06 23.95
N ALA A 252 9.89 -7.18 23.26
CA ALA A 252 10.99 -8.15 23.29
C ALA A 252 12.22 -7.71 22.46
N GLY A 253 12.08 -6.65 21.64
CA GLY A 253 13.16 -6.19 20.77
C GLY A 253 13.59 -7.24 19.74
N LEU A 254 12.62 -7.98 19.21
CA LEU A 254 12.85 -9.15 18.35
C LEU A 254 13.19 -8.78 16.89
N ASP A 255 14.01 -7.74 16.66
CA ASP A 255 14.39 -7.31 15.30
C ASP A 255 14.88 -8.48 14.41
N LYS A 256 15.63 -9.41 15.00
CA LYS A 256 16.07 -10.64 14.30
C LYS A 256 14.92 -11.61 14.04
N GLY A 257 13.95 -11.70 14.96
CA GLY A 257 12.77 -12.55 14.85
C GLY A 257 11.84 -12.05 13.76
N VAL A 258 11.56 -10.75 13.72
CA VAL A 258 10.74 -10.11 12.67
C VAL A 258 11.36 -10.32 11.29
N LYS A 259 12.68 -10.14 11.15
CA LYS A 259 13.38 -10.41 9.89
C LYS A 259 13.26 -11.88 9.46
N LEU A 260 13.38 -12.81 10.41
CA LEU A 260 13.22 -14.25 10.12
C LEU A 260 11.81 -14.57 9.67
N LEU A 261 10.79 -14.06 10.38
CA LEU A 261 9.37 -14.23 10.04
C LEU A 261 9.05 -13.62 8.67
N SER A 262 9.55 -12.43 8.37
CA SER A 262 9.35 -11.79 7.06
C SER A 262 9.97 -12.62 5.92
N ASN A 263 11.19 -13.15 6.11
CA ASN A 263 11.83 -14.00 5.10
C ASN A 263 11.08 -15.32 4.91
N LEU A 264 10.62 -15.95 5.99
CA LEU A 264 9.81 -17.16 5.94
C LEU A 264 8.49 -16.88 5.20
N ASN A 265 7.85 -15.76 5.50
CA ASN A 265 6.59 -15.37 4.89
C ASN A 265 6.69 -15.17 3.38
N ILE A 266 7.73 -14.48 2.92
CA ILE A 266 8.02 -14.35 1.49
C ILE A 266 8.25 -15.73 0.86
N GLY A 267 9.01 -16.59 1.54
CA GLY A 267 9.24 -17.97 1.10
C GLY A 267 7.93 -18.75 0.94
N MET A 268 7.01 -18.63 1.90
CA MET A 268 5.69 -19.27 1.83
C MET A 268 4.81 -18.68 0.71
N ALA A 269 4.80 -17.36 0.53
CA ALA A 269 4.05 -16.72 -0.55
C ALA A 269 4.57 -17.16 -1.94
N VAL A 270 5.88 -17.23 -2.11
CA VAL A 270 6.50 -17.76 -3.34
C VAL A 270 6.19 -19.26 -3.50
N ALA A 271 6.20 -20.04 -2.42
CA ALA A 271 5.83 -21.44 -2.47
C ALA A 271 4.37 -21.65 -2.89
N LEU A 272 3.43 -20.83 -2.38
CA LEU A 272 2.03 -20.83 -2.84
C LEU A 272 1.94 -20.51 -4.34
N MET A 273 2.68 -19.50 -4.81
CA MET A 273 2.71 -19.14 -6.22
C MET A 273 3.25 -20.29 -7.10
N VAL A 274 4.33 -20.93 -6.69
CA VAL A 274 4.89 -22.11 -7.39
C VAL A 274 3.92 -23.29 -7.32
N PHE A 275 3.25 -23.49 -6.20
CA PHE A 275 2.24 -24.55 -6.04
C PHE A 275 1.11 -24.35 -7.05
N VAL A 276 0.53 -23.16 -7.16
CA VAL A 276 -0.52 -22.87 -8.15
C VAL A 276 -0.02 -23.07 -9.57
N LEU A 277 1.20 -22.62 -9.88
CA LEU A 277 1.80 -22.81 -11.20
C LEU A 277 1.96 -24.28 -11.58
N VAL A 278 2.34 -25.14 -10.64
CA VAL A 278 2.64 -26.57 -10.89
C VAL A 278 1.39 -27.44 -10.86
N THR A 279 0.44 -27.15 -9.95
CA THR A 279 -0.78 -27.96 -9.76
C THR A 279 -1.96 -27.46 -10.59
N GLY A 280 -1.93 -26.23 -11.05
CA GLY A 280 -2.90 -25.64 -11.98
C GLY A 280 -2.59 -25.96 -13.44
N SER A 281 -3.14 -25.16 -14.32
CA SER A 281 -2.97 -25.29 -15.78
C SER A 281 -1.61 -24.74 -16.24
N THR A 282 -0.49 -25.36 -15.85
CA THR A 282 0.89 -24.87 -16.02
C THR A 282 1.16 -24.26 -17.39
N LEU A 283 0.82 -24.96 -18.49
CA LEU A 283 1.12 -24.47 -19.84
C LEU A 283 0.28 -23.23 -20.19
N PHE A 284 -0.98 -23.18 -19.77
CA PHE A 284 -1.85 -22.01 -19.91
C PHE A 284 -1.27 -20.81 -19.14
N LEU A 285 -0.84 -21.02 -17.90
CA LEU A 285 -0.25 -19.98 -17.06
C LEU A 285 1.08 -19.45 -17.61
N LEU A 286 1.95 -20.32 -18.15
CA LEU A 286 3.20 -19.90 -18.80
C LEU A 286 2.93 -19.05 -20.05
N ARG A 287 1.92 -19.41 -20.85
CA ARG A 287 1.48 -18.59 -22.00
C ARG A 287 0.87 -17.27 -21.51
N GLY A 288 0.03 -17.33 -20.47
CA GLY A 288 -0.57 -16.17 -19.83
C GLY A 288 0.45 -15.18 -19.28
N MET A 289 1.59 -15.64 -18.73
CA MET A 289 2.68 -14.76 -18.31
C MET A 289 3.20 -13.91 -19.47
N VAL A 290 3.48 -14.53 -20.62
CA VAL A 290 3.98 -13.80 -21.79
C VAL A 290 2.92 -12.81 -22.29
N GLU A 291 1.66 -13.24 -22.35
CA GLU A 291 0.55 -12.43 -22.80
C GLU A 291 0.30 -11.26 -21.85
N THR A 292 0.35 -11.46 -20.53
CA THR A 292 0.19 -10.38 -19.52
C THR A 292 1.16 -9.23 -19.74
N PHE A 293 2.43 -9.51 -20.09
CA PHE A 293 3.38 -8.45 -20.41
C PHE A 293 2.95 -7.64 -21.63
N GLY A 294 2.50 -8.29 -22.69
CA GLY A 294 2.00 -7.63 -23.89
C GLY A 294 0.75 -6.79 -23.60
N LEU A 295 -0.22 -7.36 -22.91
CA LEU A 295 -1.46 -6.70 -22.49
C LEU A 295 -1.17 -5.49 -21.58
N TYR A 296 -0.29 -5.66 -20.60
CA TYR A 296 0.10 -4.58 -19.70
C TYR A 296 0.69 -3.40 -20.46
N LEU A 297 1.69 -3.63 -21.32
CA LEU A 297 2.34 -2.57 -22.08
C LEU A 297 1.39 -1.90 -23.09
N SER A 298 0.52 -2.66 -23.74
CA SER A 298 -0.41 -2.11 -24.73
C SER A 298 -1.57 -1.34 -24.11
N ASN A 299 -2.09 -1.79 -22.97
CA ASN A 299 -3.24 -1.17 -22.30
C ASN A 299 -2.85 -0.09 -21.29
N LEU A 300 -1.58 -0.06 -20.82
CA LEU A 300 -1.12 0.89 -19.80
C LEU A 300 -1.43 2.35 -20.15
N PRO A 301 -1.14 2.89 -21.34
CA PRO A 301 -1.44 4.28 -21.66
C PRO A 301 -2.94 4.58 -21.63
N ARG A 302 -3.78 3.65 -22.08
CA ARG A 302 -5.24 3.79 -22.05
C ARG A 302 -5.75 3.82 -20.62
N LEU A 303 -5.36 2.85 -19.78
CA LEU A 303 -5.82 2.75 -18.40
C LEU A 303 -5.29 3.90 -17.53
N ALA A 304 -4.05 4.31 -17.74
CA ALA A 304 -3.42 5.39 -16.99
C ALA A 304 -4.16 6.74 -17.12
N PHE A 305 -4.82 7.00 -18.26
CA PHE A 305 -5.58 8.21 -18.52
C PHE A 305 -7.08 7.99 -18.60
N TRP A 306 -7.56 6.79 -18.30
CA TRP A 306 -8.98 6.50 -18.27
C TRP A 306 -9.61 7.10 -17.01
N ASN A 307 -10.44 8.11 -17.21
CA ASN A 307 -11.08 8.89 -16.14
C ASN A 307 -12.57 8.63 -16.02
N ASP A 308 -13.10 7.64 -16.75
CA ASP A 308 -14.52 7.28 -16.78
C ASP A 308 -15.46 8.50 -16.92
N MET A 309 -15.13 9.38 -17.87
CA MET A 309 -15.82 10.66 -18.08
C MET A 309 -17.34 10.49 -18.31
N LEU A 310 -17.75 9.31 -18.78
CA LEU A 310 -19.14 8.99 -19.07
C LEU A 310 -19.79 8.15 -17.96
N ALA A 311 -19.22 8.10 -16.77
CA ALA A 311 -19.74 7.32 -15.64
C ALA A 311 -21.21 7.62 -15.34
N ASP A 312 -21.57 8.90 -15.36
CA ASP A 312 -22.96 9.34 -15.10
C ASP A 312 -23.97 8.87 -16.15
N THR A 313 -23.49 8.44 -17.33
CA THR A 313 -24.33 7.91 -18.40
C THR A 313 -24.51 6.40 -18.32
N ASN A 314 -23.81 5.72 -17.42
CA ASN A 314 -23.88 4.27 -17.20
C ASN A 314 -24.41 3.95 -15.80
N PRO A 315 -25.74 3.70 -15.65
CA PRO A 315 -26.35 3.46 -14.34
C PRO A 315 -25.79 2.25 -13.59
N SER A 316 -25.17 1.29 -14.28
CA SER A 316 -24.58 0.09 -13.64
C SER A 316 -23.33 0.39 -12.79
N ASN A 317 -22.68 1.53 -13.00
CA ASN A 317 -21.46 1.91 -12.28
C ASN A 317 -21.73 2.74 -11.01
N GLY A 318 -22.99 2.95 -10.62
CA GLY A 318 -23.36 3.77 -9.46
C GLY A 318 -23.10 5.27 -9.66
N ASP A 319 -23.36 6.07 -8.62
CA ASP A 319 -23.28 7.54 -8.66
C ASP A 319 -21.86 8.09 -8.88
N TRP A 320 -20.83 7.29 -8.64
CA TRP A 320 -19.42 7.72 -8.60
C TRP A 320 -18.55 7.07 -9.68
N GLY A 321 -19.14 6.25 -10.51
CA GLY A 321 -18.44 5.45 -11.51
C GLY A 321 -17.52 4.40 -10.90
N TRP A 322 -17.00 3.55 -11.75
CA TRP A 322 -16.07 2.51 -11.39
C TRP A 322 -14.75 3.06 -10.81
N GLN A 323 -14.27 4.20 -11.32
CA GLN A 323 -13.02 4.84 -10.90
C GLN A 323 -12.99 5.17 -9.41
N GLY A 324 -14.12 5.60 -8.84
CA GLY A 324 -14.21 5.93 -7.42
C GLY A 324 -14.06 4.73 -6.50
N SER A 325 -14.55 3.57 -6.95
CA SER A 325 -14.51 2.34 -6.16
C SER A 325 -13.19 1.58 -6.31
N TRP A 326 -12.43 1.83 -7.39
CA TRP A 326 -11.21 1.11 -7.70
C TRP A 326 -9.98 2.03 -7.77
N THR A 327 -9.76 2.73 -8.86
CA THR A 327 -8.49 3.48 -9.07
C THR A 327 -8.27 4.56 -8.02
N VAL A 328 -9.28 5.40 -7.74
CA VAL A 328 -9.15 6.49 -6.74
C VAL A 328 -8.98 5.91 -5.33
N PHE A 329 -9.72 4.83 -5.01
CA PHE A 329 -9.52 4.10 -3.75
C PHE A 329 -8.09 3.58 -3.62
N TYR A 330 -7.57 2.87 -4.63
CA TYR A 330 -6.19 2.35 -4.59
C TYR A 330 -5.16 3.48 -4.42
N TRP A 331 -5.30 4.59 -5.14
CA TRP A 331 -4.36 5.71 -5.01
C TRP A 331 -4.45 6.37 -3.64
N ALA A 332 -5.65 6.57 -3.12
CA ALA A 332 -5.86 7.13 -1.80
C ALA A 332 -5.31 6.20 -0.70
N TRP A 333 -5.56 4.89 -0.81
CA TRP A 333 -5.03 3.90 0.14
C TRP A 333 -3.51 3.83 0.08
N THR A 334 -2.95 3.66 -1.10
CA THR A 334 -1.50 3.52 -1.30
C THR A 334 -0.75 4.78 -0.83
N VAL A 335 -1.28 5.98 -1.08
CA VAL A 335 -0.61 7.22 -0.68
C VAL A 335 -0.55 7.40 0.83
N THR A 336 -1.50 6.88 1.60
CA THR A 336 -1.43 6.94 3.07
C THR A 336 -0.29 6.08 3.64
N TRP A 337 0.11 5.03 2.92
CA TRP A 337 1.28 4.21 3.25
C TRP A 337 2.60 4.84 2.81
N SER A 338 2.54 5.83 1.93
CA SER A 338 3.74 6.37 1.29
C SER A 338 4.76 7.01 2.25
N PRO A 339 4.41 7.63 3.40
CA PRO A 339 5.41 8.07 4.36
C PRO A 339 6.16 6.90 4.98
N PHE A 340 5.45 5.81 5.30
CA PHE A 340 6.04 4.59 5.86
C PHE A 340 6.93 3.86 4.85
N ILE A 341 6.36 3.45 3.71
CA ILE A 341 7.10 2.72 2.68
C ILE A 341 8.20 3.59 2.07
N GLY A 342 7.93 4.88 1.86
CA GLY A 342 8.93 5.82 1.33
C GLY A 342 10.16 5.93 2.23
N LEU A 343 10.00 6.04 3.55
CA LEU A 343 11.12 6.05 4.48
C LEU A 343 11.88 4.72 4.50
N PHE A 344 11.17 3.60 4.46
CA PHE A 344 11.79 2.29 4.35
C PHE A 344 12.64 2.16 3.07
N VAL A 345 12.05 2.50 1.91
CA VAL A 345 12.74 2.44 0.62
C VAL A 345 13.92 3.42 0.57
N ALA A 346 13.77 4.62 1.14
CA ALA A 346 14.86 5.59 1.26
C ALA A 346 16.04 5.03 2.06
N ARG A 347 15.75 4.38 3.20
CA ARG A 347 16.77 3.80 4.09
C ARG A 347 17.58 2.70 3.41
N ILE A 348 16.91 1.77 2.73
CA ILE A 348 17.59 0.64 2.05
C ILE A 348 18.29 1.06 0.75
N SER A 349 18.03 2.26 0.25
CA SER A 349 18.58 2.77 -1.02
C SER A 349 19.74 3.75 -0.85
N ARG A 350 20.25 3.92 0.39
CA ARG A 350 21.38 4.81 0.65
C ARG A 350 22.58 4.44 -0.21
N GLY A 351 23.24 5.45 -0.78
CA GLY A 351 24.42 5.30 -1.65
C GLY A 351 24.12 4.94 -3.12
N ARG A 352 22.86 4.65 -3.47
CA ARG A 352 22.44 4.46 -4.87
C ARG A 352 22.31 5.80 -5.58
N THR A 353 22.38 5.78 -6.89
CA THR A 353 22.04 6.95 -7.71
C THR A 353 20.52 7.09 -7.85
N ILE A 354 20.03 8.30 -8.18
CA ILE A 354 18.60 8.54 -8.48
C ILE A 354 18.13 7.59 -9.60
N ARG A 355 18.96 7.38 -10.63
CA ARG A 355 18.63 6.47 -11.74
C ARG A 355 18.45 5.03 -11.26
N GLU A 356 19.42 4.51 -10.49
CA GLU A 356 19.32 3.16 -9.92
C GLU A 356 18.09 3.02 -9.02
N PHE A 357 17.86 4.04 -8.19
CA PHE A 357 16.71 4.09 -7.29
C PHE A 357 15.39 4.01 -8.05
N VAL A 358 15.17 4.92 -9.00
CA VAL A 358 13.89 5.02 -9.72
C VAL A 358 13.61 3.74 -10.50
N PHE A 359 14.55 3.27 -11.31
CA PHE A 359 14.32 2.06 -12.10
C PHE A 359 14.20 0.81 -11.22
N GLY A 360 14.98 0.69 -10.15
CA GLY A 360 14.90 -0.45 -9.27
C GLY A 360 13.58 -0.51 -8.49
N VAL A 361 13.15 0.63 -7.93
CA VAL A 361 11.89 0.70 -7.16
C VAL A 361 10.65 0.56 -8.05
N LEU A 362 10.70 1.10 -9.26
CA LEU A 362 9.57 0.98 -10.19
C LEU A 362 9.48 -0.40 -10.84
N LEU A 363 10.59 -0.97 -11.29
CA LEU A 363 10.53 -2.16 -12.17
C LEU A 363 10.57 -3.47 -11.41
N ALA A 364 11.41 -3.62 -10.38
CA ALA A 364 11.59 -4.93 -9.73
C ALA A 364 10.31 -5.43 -9.05
N PRO A 365 9.62 -4.64 -8.21
CA PRO A 365 8.37 -5.08 -7.60
C PRO A 365 7.22 -5.17 -8.61
N SER A 366 7.20 -4.29 -9.63
CA SER A 366 6.18 -4.37 -10.69
C SER A 366 6.27 -5.67 -11.47
N LEU A 367 7.49 -6.12 -11.78
CA LEU A 367 7.72 -7.42 -12.42
C LEU A 367 7.15 -8.57 -11.58
N PHE A 368 7.37 -8.54 -10.27
CA PHE A 368 6.80 -9.56 -9.38
C PHE A 368 5.27 -9.52 -9.39
N THR A 369 4.67 -8.33 -9.34
CA THR A 369 3.21 -8.16 -9.44
C THR A 369 2.66 -8.73 -10.75
N LEU A 370 3.32 -8.48 -11.88
CA LEU A 370 2.93 -9.04 -13.17
C LEU A 370 2.96 -10.59 -13.15
N ILE A 371 4.01 -11.18 -12.57
CA ILE A 371 4.12 -12.64 -12.43
C ILE A 371 3.01 -13.18 -11.52
N TRP A 372 2.75 -12.50 -10.39
CA TRP A 372 1.71 -12.90 -9.44
C TRP A 372 0.34 -12.95 -10.11
N PHE A 373 -0.09 -11.87 -10.75
CA PHE A 373 -1.38 -11.82 -11.43
C PHE A 373 -1.44 -12.76 -12.65
N SER A 374 -0.32 -13.00 -13.32
CA SER A 374 -0.25 -14.00 -14.40
C SER A 374 -0.54 -15.42 -13.90
N ILE A 375 -0.22 -15.72 -12.65
CA ILE A 375 -0.45 -17.05 -12.09
C ILE A 375 -1.83 -17.11 -11.43
N PHE A 376 -2.08 -16.26 -10.43
CA PHE A 376 -3.32 -16.29 -9.67
C PHE A 376 -4.52 -15.80 -10.47
N GLY A 377 -4.38 -14.70 -11.20
CA GLY A 377 -5.48 -14.10 -11.94
C GLY A 377 -5.97 -14.95 -13.10
N TRP A 378 -5.06 -15.42 -13.96
CA TRP A 378 -5.46 -16.30 -15.07
C TRP A 378 -6.03 -17.62 -14.57
N GLN A 379 -5.40 -18.25 -13.56
CA GLN A 379 -5.91 -19.50 -13.01
C GLN A 379 -7.30 -19.33 -12.39
N ALA A 380 -7.54 -18.21 -11.70
CA ALA A 380 -8.85 -17.91 -11.12
C ALA A 380 -9.94 -17.77 -12.19
N MET A 381 -9.65 -17.00 -13.24
CA MET A 381 -10.60 -16.84 -14.35
C MET A 381 -10.81 -18.14 -15.14
N GLU A 382 -9.78 -18.99 -15.29
CA GLU A 382 -9.91 -20.30 -15.90
C GLU A 382 -10.86 -21.21 -15.10
N ILE A 383 -10.70 -21.24 -13.76
CA ILE A 383 -11.58 -21.99 -12.84
C ILE A 383 -13.03 -21.49 -12.97
N ASP A 384 -13.22 -20.20 -13.10
CA ASP A 384 -14.56 -19.56 -13.18
C ASP A 384 -15.20 -19.69 -14.57
N GLY A 385 -14.41 -20.07 -15.61
CA GLY A 385 -14.86 -20.39 -16.97
C GLY A 385 -14.75 -19.24 -17.95
N ILE A 386 -13.62 -19.17 -18.68
CA ILE A 386 -13.40 -18.20 -19.75
C ILE A 386 -14.12 -18.64 -21.03
N GLY A 387 -15.12 -17.84 -21.47
CA GLY A 387 -15.86 -18.07 -22.70
C GLY A 387 -16.96 -19.13 -22.59
N THR A 388 -17.87 -19.11 -23.55
CA THR A 388 -19.09 -19.94 -23.54
C THR A 388 -18.81 -21.44 -23.51
N ALA A 389 -17.79 -21.90 -24.24
CA ALA A 389 -17.46 -23.32 -24.31
C ALA A 389 -16.99 -23.88 -22.97
N ALA A 390 -16.09 -23.14 -22.27
CA ALA A 390 -15.60 -23.52 -20.95
C ALA A 390 -16.74 -23.50 -19.90
N ARG A 391 -17.58 -22.48 -19.93
CA ARG A 391 -18.74 -22.38 -19.02
C ARG A 391 -19.75 -23.50 -19.24
N THR A 392 -19.99 -23.88 -20.49
CA THR A 392 -20.86 -25.02 -20.82
C THR A 392 -20.27 -26.34 -20.28
N ALA A 393 -18.96 -26.51 -20.38
CA ALA A 393 -18.27 -27.69 -19.86
C ALA A 393 -18.29 -27.76 -18.32
N LEU A 394 -18.13 -26.62 -17.62
CA LEU A 394 -18.19 -26.53 -16.17
C LEU A 394 -19.62 -26.70 -15.61
N GLY A 395 -20.65 -26.40 -16.42
CA GLY A 395 -22.04 -26.53 -16.00
C GLY A 395 -22.36 -25.67 -14.75
N ALA A 396 -22.83 -26.29 -13.69
CA ALA A 396 -23.18 -25.60 -12.44
C ALA A 396 -21.98 -25.00 -11.67
N GLN A 397 -20.76 -25.39 -11.99
CA GLN A 397 -19.56 -24.83 -11.36
C GLN A 397 -19.10 -23.51 -12.03
N ALA A 398 -19.59 -23.21 -13.24
CA ALA A 398 -19.25 -21.99 -13.95
C ALA A 398 -19.73 -20.76 -13.16
N GLY A 399 -18.81 -19.82 -12.85
CA GLY A 399 -19.12 -18.63 -12.09
C GLY A 399 -19.20 -18.82 -10.57
N SER A 400 -18.79 -19.99 -10.05
CA SER A 400 -18.80 -20.23 -8.59
C SER A 400 -17.83 -19.34 -7.83
N LEU A 401 -16.66 -19.08 -8.41
CA LEU A 401 -15.67 -18.21 -7.80
C LEU A 401 -16.10 -16.74 -7.83
N SER A 402 -16.67 -16.27 -8.94
CA SER A 402 -17.24 -14.91 -9.02
C SER A 402 -18.42 -14.72 -8.08
N ALA A 403 -19.27 -15.74 -7.88
CA ALA A 403 -20.33 -15.70 -6.88
C ALA A 403 -19.76 -15.56 -5.46
N ALA A 404 -18.72 -16.33 -5.11
CA ALA A 404 -18.05 -16.22 -3.82
C ALA A 404 -17.41 -14.84 -3.59
N VAL A 405 -16.80 -14.25 -4.63
CA VAL A 405 -16.21 -12.90 -4.58
C VAL A 405 -17.28 -11.82 -4.41
N ALA A 406 -18.41 -11.97 -5.10
CA ALA A 406 -19.55 -11.04 -4.97
C ALA A 406 -20.19 -11.09 -3.58
N ASP A 407 -20.23 -12.26 -2.95
CA ASP A 407 -20.72 -12.42 -1.58
C ASP A 407 -19.73 -11.86 -0.56
N SER A 408 -18.44 -12.19 -0.71
CA SER A 408 -17.38 -11.74 0.22
C SER A 408 -16.02 -11.67 -0.46
N VAL A 409 -15.55 -10.44 -0.74
CA VAL A 409 -14.20 -10.21 -1.31
C VAL A 409 -13.09 -10.88 -0.49
N PRO A 410 -13.07 -10.82 0.86
CA PRO A 410 -12.09 -11.55 1.69
C PRO A 410 -12.04 -13.06 1.47
N LEU A 411 -13.14 -13.69 1.02
CA LEU A 411 -13.22 -15.13 0.77
C LEU A 411 -12.52 -15.57 -0.53
N ALA A 412 -12.29 -14.65 -1.45
CA ALA A 412 -11.83 -14.93 -2.81
C ALA A 412 -10.63 -15.90 -2.91
N MET A 413 -9.58 -15.65 -2.12
CA MET A 413 -8.36 -16.48 -2.13
C MET A 413 -8.64 -17.89 -1.59
N PHE A 414 -9.52 -18.04 -0.62
CA PHE A 414 -9.85 -19.35 -0.02
C PHE A 414 -10.76 -20.16 -0.93
N ALA A 415 -11.78 -19.55 -1.51
CA ALA A 415 -12.63 -20.17 -2.52
C ALA A 415 -11.81 -20.62 -3.77
N PHE A 416 -10.80 -19.82 -4.16
CA PHE A 416 -9.87 -20.20 -5.20
C PHE A 416 -9.09 -21.48 -4.85
N PHE A 417 -8.57 -21.59 -3.62
CA PHE A 417 -7.79 -22.75 -3.21
C PHE A 417 -8.63 -24.02 -3.02
N GLU A 418 -9.95 -23.94 -2.89
CA GLU A 418 -10.84 -25.13 -2.87
C GLU A 418 -10.72 -25.97 -4.16
N SER A 419 -10.34 -25.36 -5.27
CA SER A 419 -10.15 -26.05 -6.55
C SER A 419 -8.83 -26.82 -6.67
N PHE A 420 -7.97 -26.76 -5.65
CA PHE A 420 -6.63 -27.36 -5.69
C PHE A 420 -6.51 -28.58 -4.78
N PRO A 421 -5.54 -29.49 -5.06
CA PRO A 421 -5.25 -30.59 -4.14
C PRO A 421 -4.77 -30.05 -2.79
N PHE A 422 -5.09 -30.76 -1.71
CA PHE A 422 -4.72 -30.37 -0.34
C PHE A 422 -5.31 -29.01 0.09
N ALA A 423 -6.51 -28.67 -0.37
CA ALA A 423 -7.16 -27.38 -0.18
C ALA A 423 -7.05 -26.85 1.28
N ASP A 424 -7.40 -27.66 2.28
CA ASP A 424 -7.36 -27.27 3.71
C ASP A 424 -5.95 -26.88 4.16
N ILE A 425 -4.91 -27.60 3.71
CA ILE A 425 -3.52 -27.29 4.05
C ILE A 425 -3.09 -25.99 3.39
N VAL A 426 -3.43 -25.81 2.12
CA VAL A 426 -3.06 -24.62 1.35
C VAL A 426 -3.77 -23.37 1.89
N GLN A 427 -5.05 -23.49 2.21
CA GLN A 427 -5.82 -22.42 2.88
C GLN A 427 -5.23 -22.08 4.26
N GLY A 428 -4.84 -23.09 5.05
CA GLY A 428 -4.17 -22.88 6.34
C GLY A 428 -2.83 -22.14 6.19
N ILE A 429 -2.02 -22.48 5.17
CA ILE A 429 -0.80 -21.75 4.84
C ILE A 429 -1.13 -20.32 4.42
N ALA A 430 -2.17 -20.09 3.62
CA ALA A 430 -2.58 -18.75 3.20
C ALA A 430 -3.01 -17.89 4.39
N VAL A 431 -3.80 -18.42 5.34
CA VAL A 431 -4.15 -17.75 6.60
C VAL A 431 -2.89 -17.34 7.37
N LEU A 432 -1.92 -18.26 7.50
CA LEU A 432 -0.66 -17.99 8.19
C LEU A 432 0.17 -16.90 7.49
N VAL A 433 0.26 -16.96 6.16
CA VAL A 433 0.95 -15.95 5.34
C VAL A 433 0.34 -14.57 5.58
N VAL A 434 -0.99 -14.46 5.51
CA VAL A 434 -1.71 -13.20 5.75
C VAL A 434 -1.45 -12.70 7.17
N ALA A 435 -1.57 -13.56 8.18
CA ALA A 435 -1.35 -13.19 9.59
C ALA A 435 0.06 -12.67 9.85
N ILE A 436 1.09 -13.33 9.31
CA ILE A 436 2.48 -12.90 9.47
C ILE A 436 2.73 -11.56 8.74
N PHE A 437 2.20 -11.39 7.52
CA PHE A 437 2.33 -10.12 6.81
C PHE A 437 1.75 -8.95 7.64
N PHE A 438 0.55 -9.11 8.18
CA PHE A 438 -0.08 -8.03 8.95
C PHE A 438 0.62 -7.76 10.28
N ALA A 439 1.04 -8.78 11.01
CA ALA A 439 1.79 -8.62 12.25
C ALA A 439 3.12 -7.90 12.02
N THR A 440 3.86 -8.28 10.97
CA THR A 440 5.16 -7.64 10.64
C THR A 440 5.00 -6.24 10.07
N SER A 441 3.91 -5.98 9.36
CA SER A 441 3.60 -4.63 8.84
C SER A 441 3.25 -3.67 9.97
N SER A 442 2.44 -4.08 10.95
CA SER A 442 2.08 -3.26 12.11
C SER A 442 3.30 -2.94 12.98
N ASP A 443 4.19 -3.92 13.26
CA ASP A 443 5.44 -3.67 13.99
C ASP A 443 6.32 -2.64 13.27
N SER A 444 6.47 -2.79 11.96
CA SER A 444 7.26 -1.88 11.13
C SER A 444 6.64 -0.47 11.02
N ALA A 445 5.32 -0.38 10.92
CA ALA A 445 4.60 0.89 10.85
C ALA A 445 4.71 1.67 12.16
N SER A 446 4.50 1.01 13.30
CA SER A 446 4.70 1.61 14.63
C SER A 446 6.11 2.19 14.81
N LEU A 447 7.13 1.49 14.30
CA LEU A 447 8.52 1.98 14.30
C LEU A 447 8.67 3.25 13.47
N VAL A 448 8.09 3.30 12.28
CA VAL A 448 8.21 4.48 11.40
C VAL A 448 7.43 5.67 11.97
N VAL A 449 6.22 5.46 12.48
CA VAL A 449 5.46 6.52 13.17
C VAL A 449 6.24 7.09 14.35
N ASP A 450 6.90 6.23 15.11
CA ASP A 450 7.80 6.63 16.20
C ASP A 450 8.98 7.47 15.69
N MET A 451 9.64 7.05 14.60
CA MET A 451 10.74 7.79 13.99
C MET A 451 10.29 9.17 13.46
N LEU A 452 9.10 9.28 12.88
CA LEU A 452 8.53 10.56 12.46
C LEU A 452 8.28 11.49 13.65
N CYS A 453 7.86 10.97 14.80
CA CYS A 453 7.69 11.73 16.03
C CYS A 453 9.03 12.19 16.63
N THR A 454 10.04 11.31 16.62
CA THR A 454 11.37 11.62 17.18
C THR A 454 12.18 12.53 16.26
N GLY A 455 12.00 12.38 14.94
CA GLY A 455 12.86 12.99 13.92
C GLY A 455 14.25 12.35 13.83
N SER A 456 14.41 11.14 14.38
CA SER A 456 15.68 10.40 14.47
C SER A 456 15.59 9.07 13.72
N PRO A 457 16.67 8.60 13.08
CA PRO A 457 16.73 7.27 12.50
C PRO A 457 16.79 6.15 13.57
N GLU A 458 17.07 6.50 14.82
CA GLU A 458 17.08 5.58 15.95
C GLU A 458 15.68 5.48 16.58
N PRO A 459 15.22 4.27 16.92
CA PRO A 459 13.95 4.08 17.59
C PRO A 459 13.84 4.85 18.90
N GLY A 460 12.67 5.36 19.21
CA GLY A 460 12.33 5.90 20.51
C GLY A 460 12.18 4.81 21.59
N PRO A 461 11.83 5.21 22.82
CA PRO A 461 11.58 4.27 23.92
C PRO A 461 10.49 3.25 23.56
N THR A 462 10.66 2.00 24.01
CA THR A 462 9.69 0.89 23.75
C THR A 462 8.24 1.27 24.04
N ARG A 463 7.97 1.98 25.14
CA ARG A 463 6.62 2.44 25.50
C ARG A 463 5.97 3.37 24.46
N GLN A 464 6.77 4.17 23.76
CA GLN A 464 6.30 5.07 22.70
C GLN A 464 5.91 4.28 21.45
N ARG A 465 6.70 3.27 21.08
CA ARG A 465 6.39 2.34 19.99
C ARG A 465 5.14 1.50 20.31
N VAL A 466 5.04 0.97 21.54
CA VAL A 466 3.86 0.23 22.01
C VAL A 466 2.60 1.10 21.95
N PHE A 467 2.70 2.38 22.34
CA PHE A 467 1.57 3.31 22.23
C PHE A 467 1.05 3.40 20.79
N TRP A 468 1.93 3.53 19.81
CA TRP A 468 1.51 3.62 18.40
C TRP A 468 0.96 2.29 17.88
N GLY A 469 1.58 1.15 18.17
CA GLY A 469 1.08 -0.17 17.78
C GLY A 469 -0.31 -0.49 18.36
N VAL A 470 -0.55 -0.13 19.63
CA VAL A 470 -1.89 -0.25 20.24
C VAL A 470 -2.88 0.71 19.60
N SER A 471 -2.45 1.95 19.28
CA SER A 471 -3.31 2.94 18.62
C SER A 471 -3.74 2.50 17.23
N GLU A 472 -2.85 1.87 16.44
CA GLU A 472 -3.16 1.30 15.13
C GLU A 472 -4.25 0.20 15.25
N GLY A 473 -4.07 -0.74 16.18
CA GLY A 473 -5.03 -1.80 16.43
C GLY A 473 -6.38 -1.27 16.95
N LEU A 474 -6.36 -0.27 17.83
CA LEU A 474 -7.58 0.34 18.34
C LEU A 474 -8.38 1.06 17.24
N VAL A 475 -7.71 1.86 16.42
CA VAL A 475 -8.36 2.54 15.28
C VAL A 475 -8.92 1.52 14.30
N ALA A 476 -8.17 0.46 13.99
CA ALA A 476 -8.64 -0.61 13.11
C ALA A 476 -9.87 -1.32 13.67
N ALA A 477 -9.89 -1.66 14.97
CA ALA A 477 -11.05 -2.25 15.62
C ALA A 477 -12.28 -1.35 15.57
N MET A 478 -12.10 -0.06 15.83
CA MET A 478 -13.21 0.90 15.77
C MET A 478 -13.73 1.09 14.33
N LEU A 479 -12.85 1.06 13.33
CA LEU A 479 -13.27 1.11 11.93
C LEU A 479 -14.04 -0.15 11.52
N LEU A 480 -13.63 -1.34 11.97
CA LEU A 480 -14.37 -2.58 11.72
C LEU A 480 -15.76 -2.57 12.38
N ILE A 481 -15.86 -2.07 13.60
CA ILE A 481 -17.14 -1.95 14.31
C ILE A 481 -18.06 -0.92 13.59
N LEU A 482 -17.50 0.21 13.15
CA LEU A 482 -18.23 1.18 12.34
C LEU A 482 -18.66 0.61 10.99
N ALA A 483 -17.77 -0.17 10.36
CA ALA A 483 -18.04 -0.79 9.08
C ALA A 483 -19.28 -1.71 9.16
N GLY A 484 -19.39 -2.48 10.24
CA GLY A 484 -20.53 -3.40 10.43
C GLY A 484 -20.82 -4.22 9.17
N ASP A 485 -22.06 -4.16 8.71
CA ASP A 485 -22.49 -4.80 7.46
C ASP A 485 -22.00 -4.08 6.18
N LEU A 486 -21.51 -2.84 6.27
CA LEU A 486 -20.93 -2.12 5.14
C LEU A 486 -19.55 -2.64 4.75
N GLY A 487 -18.85 -3.35 5.65
CA GLY A 487 -17.61 -4.06 5.41
C GLY A 487 -16.55 -3.21 4.70
N LEU A 488 -16.11 -3.67 3.53
CA LEU A 488 -15.06 -3.02 2.72
C LEU A 488 -15.40 -1.57 2.36
N THR A 489 -16.67 -1.27 2.08
CA THR A 489 -17.12 0.06 1.64
C THR A 489 -16.82 1.14 2.69
N ALA A 490 -17.06 0.88 3.97
CA ALA A 490 -16.75 1.84 5.04
C ALA A 490 -15.25 2.12 5.16
N LEU A 491 -14.41 1.08 5.04
CA LEU A 491 -12.96 1.23 5.03
C LEU A 491 -12.48 2.07 3.83
N GLN A 492 -13.08 1.86 2.65
CA GLN A 492 -12.80 2.66 1.46
C GLN A 492 -13.20 4.13 1.62
N GLN A 493 -14.32 4.41 2.28
CA GLN A 493 -14.77 5.77 2.56
C GLN A 493 -13.76 6.54 3.41
N VAL A 494 -13.34 5.94 4.52
CA VAL A 494 -12.37 6.56 5.43
C VAL A 494 -11.05 6.83 4.73
N ILE A 495 -10.50 5.82 4.02
CA ILE A 495 -9.16 5.96 3.43
C ILE A 495 -9.12 6.95 2.28
N THR A 496 -10.21 7.11 1.52
CA THR A 496 -10.29 8.09 0.45
C THR A 496 -10.21 9.52 0.99
N VAL A 497 -10.90 9.79 2.10
CA VAL A 497 -10.88 11.11 2.75
C VAL A 497 -9.50 11.40 3.37
N VAL A 498 -8.95 10.44 4.11
CA VAL A 498 -7.63 10.58 4.77
C VAL A 498 -6.49 10.64 3.75
N GLY A 499 -6.64 9.99 2.61
CA GLY A 499 -5.63 9.97 1.54
C GLY A 499 -5.43 11.32 0.85
N LEU A 500 -6.47 12.15 0.73
CA LEU A 500 -6.38 13.42 0.02
C LEU A 500 -5.30 14.37 0.55
N PRO A 501 -5.22 14.68 1.85
CA PRO A 501 -4.14 15.53 2.39
C PRO A 501 -2.75 14.99 2.09
N ILE A 502 -2.55 13.67 2.20
CA ILE A 502 -1.26 13.04 1.91
C ILE A 502 -0.94 13.11 0.43
N PHE A 503 -1.94 12.91 -0.44
CA PHE A 503 -1.79 13.05 -1.89
C PHE A 503 -1.30 14.45 -2.29
N LEU A 504 -1.87 15.49 -1.68
CA LEU A 504 -1.46 16.88 -1.87
C LEU A 504 -0.01 17.12 -1.37
N LEU A 505 0.37 16.55 -0.22
CA LEU A 505 1.73 16.64 0.30
C LEU A 505 2.72 15.97 -0.65
N VAL A 506 2.42 14.76 -1.14
CA VAL A 506 3.29 14.04 -2.10
C VAL A 506 3.42 14.82 -3.40
N PHE A 507 2.34 15.42 -3.89
CA PHE A 507 2.39 16.28 -5.07
C PHE A 507 3.32 17.49 -4.86
N ALA A 508 3.27 18.10 -3.68
CA ALA A 508 4.13 19.23 -3.32
C ALA A 508 5.62 18.86 -3.11
N MET A 509 5.96 17.56 -3.06
CA MET A 509 7.37 17.12 -3.02
C MET A 509 8.10 17.39 -4.34
N ILE A 510 7.40 17.41 -5.48
CA ILE A 510 8.00 17.66 -6.80
C ILE A 510 8.72 19.02 -6.87
N PRO A 511 8.06 20.17 -6.61
CA PRO A 511 8.74 21.46 -6.66
C PRO A 511 9.89 21.56 -5.64
N SER A 512 9.78 20.86 -4.50
CA SER A 512 10.88 20.79 -3.54
C SER A 512 12.10 20.04 -4.10
N LEU A 513 11.89 18.87 -4.71
CA LEU A 513 12.96 18.11 -5.37
C LEU A 513 13.58 18.89 -6.53
N ILE A 514 12.76 19.51 -7.39
CA ILE A 514 13.27 20.33 -8.51
C ILE A 514 14.17 21.46 -7.99
N LYS A 515 13.74 22.14 -6.91
CA LYS A 515 14.53 23.20 -6.30
C LYS A 515 15.83 22.67 -5.70
N GLY A 516 15.78 21.52 -5.01
CA GLY A 516 16.96 20.84 -4.51
C GLY A 516 17.93 20.42 -5.63
N PHE A 517 17.43 19.84 -6.71
CA PHE A 517 18.26 19.41 -7.85
C PHE A 517 18.95 20.58 -8.56
N ARG A 518 18.32 21.76 -8.63
CA ARG A 518 18.91 22.95 -9.26
C ARG A 518 20.11 23.50 -8.49
N THR A 519 20.21 23.23 -7.20
CA THR A 519 21.33 23.69 -6.35
C THR A 519 22.50 22.71 -6.35
N GLU A 520 22.34 21.52 -6.96
CA GLU A 520 23.43 20.55 -7.08
C GLU A 520 24.45 21.00 -8.13
N ASP A 521 25.69 21.16 -7.70
CA ASP A 521 26.83 21.31 -8.60
C ASP A 521 27.24 19.94 -9.12
N ILE A 522 26.72 19.60 -10.30
CA ILE A 522 26.92 18.29 -10.91
C ILE A 522 28.29 18.23 -11.63
N ASP A 523 28.84 19.40 -12.01
CA ASP A 523 30.04 19.50 -12.80
C ASP A 523 31.34 19.58 -11.96
N HIS A 524 31.22 19.92 -10.64
CA HIS A 524 32.36 19.96 -9.73
C HIS A 524 32.26 18.83 -8.68
N VAL A 525 32.85 17.71 -9.00
CA VAL A 525 33.02 16.56 -8.08
C VAL A 525 34.07 16.90 -7.02
N SER A 526 33.71 17.64 -6.00
CA SER A 526 34.53 17.72 -4.78
C SER A 526 34.27 16.44 -3.95
N ILE A 527 35.26 15.56 -3.93
CA ILE A 527 35.25 14.30 -3.21
C ILE A 527 35.12 14.59 -1.69
N GLY A 528 34.16 14.00 -1.01
CA GLY A 528 34.18 13.81 0.45
C GLY A 528 33.42 14.81 1.31
N LYS A 529 32.55 15.70 0.79
CA LYS A 529 31.71 16.58 1.64
C LYS A 529 30.23 16.42 1.32
N ARG A 530 29.39 16.36 2.40
CA ARG A 530 27.94 16.53 2.26
C ARG A 530 27.67 17.94 1.74
N PRO A 531 26.69 18.14 0.83
CA PRO A 531 26.24 19.49 0.47
C PRO A 531 25.77 20.21 1.74
N GLY A 532 26.07 21.50 1.86
CA GLY A 532 25.62 22.30 3.00
C GLY A 532 24.14 22.64 2.89
N LEU A 533 23.46 22.80 4.05
CA LEU A 533 22.07 23.26 4.10
C LEU A 533 21.89 24.66 3.45
N GLY A 534 22.95 25.45 3.40
CA GLY A 534 22.95 26.76 2.73
C GLY A 534 22.77 26.68 1.21
N ASP A 535 23.07 25.50 0.62
CA ASP A 535 22.98 25.27 -0.82
C ASP A 535 21.53 24.97 -1.27
N LEU A 536 20.64 24.62 -0.35
CA LEU A 536 19.20 24.39 -0.58
C LEU A 536 18.41 25.70 -0.45
#